data_733c37a58ee4694c458c5e373897fa71
#
_entry.id   733c37a58ee4694c458c5e373897fa71
#
_cell.length_a   1.000
_cell.length_b   1.000
_cell.length_c   1.000
_cell.angle_alpha   90.00
_cell.angle_beta   90.00
_cell.angle_gamma   90.00
#
_symmetry.space_group_name_H-M   'P 1'
#
loop_
_entity.id
_entity.type
_entity.pdbx_description
1 polymer ?
#
loop_
_entity_poly.entity_id
_entity_poly.type
_entity_poly.pdbx_seq_one_letter_code
_entity_poly.pdbx_strand_id
1 'polypeptide(L)' 'MDLYQRMSDRSMAKLYWIARHCGDFATANDILQALKQRTESGAERSQRFKVAA' A
#
# COMPACT_ATOMS: atom_id res chain seq x y z
N MET A 1 -1.71 12.30 11.17
CA MET A 1 -2.96 11.73 10.65
C MET A 1 -2.75 11.28 9.22
N ASP A 2 -2.81 9.99 9.01
CA ASP A 2 -2.53 9.44 7.69
C ASP A 2 -3.77 9.44 6.82
N LEU A 3 -3.74 10.27 5.79
CA LEU A 3 -4.79 10.28 4.77
C LEU A 3 -4.97 8.90 4.16
N TYR A 4 -3.88 8.17 4.05
CA TYR A 4 -3.88 6.87 3.39
C TYR A 4 -4.53 5.77 4.23
N GLN A 5 -4.63 5.94 5.52
CA GLN A 5 -5.28 4.93 6.36
C GLN A 5 -6.77 4.78 6.09
N ARG A 6 -7.40 5.85 5.62
CA ARG A 6 -8.84 5.84 5.30
C ARG A 6 -9.12 5.37 3.89
N MET A 7 -8.09 5.23 3.07
CA MET A 7 -8.27 4.86 1.68
C MET A 7 -8.20 3.34 1.52
N SER A 8 -9.03 2.83 0.62
CA SER A 8 -8.93 1.43 0.24
C SER A 8 -7.67 1.19 -0.60
N ASP A 9 -7.23 -0.07 -0.66
CA ASP A 9 -6.06 -0.43 -1.45
C ASP A 9 -6.27 -0.07 -2.93
N ARG A 10 -7.49 -0.24 -3.41
CA ARG A 10 -7.83 0.10 -4.79
C ARG A 10 -7.66 1.60 -5.06
N SER A 11 -8.13 2.43 -4.14
CA SER A 11 -8.00 3.88 -4.28
C SER A 11 -6.54 4.30 -4.24
N MET A 12 -5.76 3.70 -3.36
CA MET A 12 -4.34 3.98 -3.26
C MET A 12 -3.60 3.56 -4.54
N ALA A 13 -3.95 2.42 -5.09
CA ALA A 13 -3.34 1.96 -6.35
C ALA A 13 -3.64 2.94 -7.48
N LYS A 14 -4.86 3.44 -7.55
CA LYS A 14 -5.23 4.45 -8.55
C LYS A 14 -4.39 5.72 -8.40
N LEU A 15 -4.27 6.22 -7.19
CA LEU A 15 -3.48 7.41 -6.93
C LEU A 15 -2.01 7.19 -7.27
N TYR A 16 -1.49 6.02 -6.97
CA TYR A 16 -0.12 5.67 -7.29
C TYR A 16 0.12 5.78 -8.80
N TRP A 17 -0.75 5.20 -9.60
CA TRP A 17 -0.63 5.28 -11.05
C TRP A 17 -0.74 6.70 -11.57
N ILE A 18 -1.69 7.47 -11.02
CA ILE A 18 -1.86 8.88 -11.41
C ILE A 18 -0.60 9.67 -11.09
N ALA A 19 -0.06 9.48 -9.89
CA ALA A 19 1.15 10.18 -9.48
C ALA A 19 2.33 9.83 -10.39
N ARG A 20 2.48 8.57 -10.74
CA ARG A 20 3.54 8.14 -11.67
C ARG A 20 3.39 8.77 -13.04
N HIS A 21 2.18 8.80 -13.56
CA HIS A 21 1.92 9.39 -14.87
C HIS A 21 2.18 10.89 -14.89
N CYS A 22 1.92 11.56 -13.78
CA CYS A 22 2.18 12.99 -13.65
C CYS A 22 3.65 13.30 -13.37
N GLY A 23 4.46 12.28 -13.12
CA GLY A 23 5.85 12.49 -12.78
C GLY A 23 6.07 12.83 -11.31
N ASP A 24 5.05 12.71 -10.49
CA ASP A 24 5.13 13.00 -9.06
C ASP A 24 5.60 11.75 -8.31
N PHE A 25 6.88 11.47 -8.44
CA PHE A 25 7.45 10.26 -7.85
C PHE A 25 7.49 10.30 -6.33
N ALA A 26 7.55 11.50 -5.75
CA ALA A 26 7.52 11.62 -4.29
C ALA A 26 6.20 11.13 -3.73
N THR A 27 5.09 11.56 -4.30
CA THR A 27 3.76 11.10 -3.89
C THR A 27 3.59 9.61 -4.17
N ALA A 28 4.03 9.15 -5.33
CA ALA A 28 3.97 7.74 -5.67
C ALA A 28 4.73 6.89 -4.66
N ASN A 29 5.89 7.34 -4.25
CA ASN A 29 6.69 6.63 -3.26
C ASN A 29 6.01 6.58 -1.89
N ASP A 30 5.38 7.68 -1.48
CA ASP A 30 4.62 7.71 -0.23
C ASP A 30 3.49 6.69 -0.24
N ILE A 31 2.75 6.63 -1.34
CA ILE A 31 1.65 5.69 -1.48
C ILE A 31 2.18 4.25 -1.46
N LEU A 32 3.28 4.03 -2.14
CA LEU A 32 3.91 2.70 -2.18
C LEU A 32 4.32 2.25 -0.79
N GLN A 33 4.91 3.13 0.00
CA GLN A 33 5.30 2.80 1.36
C GLN A 33 4.10 2.47 2.23
N ALA A 34 3.02 3.24 2.10
CA ALA A 34 1.79 2.97 2.84
C ALA A 34 1.20 1.61 2.47
N LEU A 35 1.22 1.28 1.18
CA LEU A 35 0.75 -0.03 0.71
C LEU A 35 1.64 -1.15 1.23
N LYS A 36 2.94 -0.93 1.25
CA LYS A 36 3.90 -1.90 1.79
C LYS A 36 3.62 -2.21 3.25
N GLN A 37 3.36 -1.18 4.04
CA GLN A 37 3.06 -1.38 5.45
C GLN A 37 1.80 -2.22 5.64
N ARG A 38 0.79 -1.97 4.83
CA ARG A 38 -0.44 -2.77 4.87
C ARG A 38 -0.18 -4.21 4.48
N THR A 39 0.61 -4.41 3.43
CA THR A 39 0.96 -5.74 2.95
C THR A 39 1.76 -6.51 4.00
N GLU A 40 2.68 -5.84 4.68
CA GLU A 40 3.47 -6.46 5.73
C GLU A 40 2.58 -6.94 6.88
N SER A 41 1.63 -6.13 7.30
CA SER A 41 0.67 -6.53 8.33
C SER A 41 -0.15 -7.73 7.87
N GLY A 42 -0.58 -7.72 6.61
CA GLY A 42 -1.30 -8.86 6.04
C GLY A 42 -0.42 -10.08 5.84
N ALA A 43 0.85 -9.86 5.50
CA ALA A 43 1.80 -10.95 5.28
C ALA A 43 2.07 -11.73 6.57
N GLU A 44 2.10 -11.05 7.71
CA GLU A 44 2.27 -11.74 8.99
C GLU A 44 1.17 -12.77 9.22
N ARG A 45 -0.08 -12.38 8.94
CA ARG A 45 -1.21 -13.32 9.07
C ARG A 45 -1.11 -14.44 8.07
N SER A 46 -0.72 -14.14 6.84
CA SER A 46 -0.56 -15.15 5.79
C SER A 46 0.56 -16.12 6.12
N GLN A 47 1.64 -15.63 6.70
CA GLN A 47 2.75 -16.48 7.10
C GLN A 47 2.34 -17.48 8.18
N ARG A 48 1.55 -17.02 9.15
CA ARG A 48 1.04 -17.92 10.18
C ARG A 48 0.19 -19.03 9.57
N PHE A 49 -0.61 -18.68 8.59
CA PHE A 49 -1.46 -19.65 7.89
C PHE A 49 -0.60 -20.66 7.14
N LYS A 50 0.43 -20.20 6.45
CA LYS A 50 1.31 -21.08 5.70
C LYS A 50 2.07 -22.02 6.59
N VAL A 51 2.51 -21.52 7.74
CA VAL A 51 3.26 -22.33 8.69
C VAL A 51 2.36 -23.39 9.32
N ALA A 52 1.09 -23.03 9.54
CA ALA A 52 0.13 -23.97 10.09
C ALA A 52 -0.26 -25.06 9.10
N ALA A 53 -0.15 -24.74 7.84
CA ALA A 53 -0.45 -25.72 6.79
C ALA A 53 0.73 -26.62 6.53
#